data_78a6390933100f8d102a5d8bc959fc94
#
_entry.id   78a6390933100f8d102a5d8bc959fc94
#
_cell.length_a   1.000
_cell.length_b   1.000
_cell.length_c   1.000
_cell.angle_alpha   90.00
_cell.angle_beta   90.00
_cell.angle_gamma   90.00
#
_symmetry.space_group_name_H-M   'P 1'
#
loop_
_entity.id
_entity.type
_entity.pdbx_description
1 polymer ?
#
loop_
_entity_poly.entity_id
_entity_poly.type
_entity_poly.pdbx_seq_one_letter_code
_entity_poly.pdbx_strand_id
1 'polypeptide(L)'
;MIYRFKGFKIGKNSKIYPKCICGAKCKLILGDNSFINWQAFLDLNDNITIGNNCSIAMRCNLITSYHNIGPHDFRGGKSQTAPIIVGNGCWIGAHCTILPGVKIADGCVIGANSLVTKDTEPDGLYVGSPAKRIRTLN
;
A
#
# COMPACT_ATOMS: atom_id res chain seq x y z
N MET A 1 -10.13 -5.47 -16.46
CA MET A 1 -11.17 -6.52 -16.49
C MET A 1 -10.80 -7.77 -15.71
N ILE A 2 -9.56 -8.25 -15.73
CA ILE A 2 -9.10 -9.47 -15.04
C ILE A 2 -9.28 -9.41 -13.50
N TYR A 3 -9.11 -8.24 -12.91
CA TYR A 3 -9.16 -8.08 -11.44
C TYR A 3 -10.56 -8.15 -10.83
N ARG A 4 -11.60 -7.82 -11.58
CA ARG A 4 -13.00 -7.96 -11.11
C ARG A 4 -13.42 -9.42 -10.92
N PHE A 5 -12.83 -10.34 -11.69
CA PHE A 5 -13.11 -11.78 -11.58
C PHE A 5 -12.51 -12.41 -10.30
N LYS A 6 -11.59 -11.73 -9.64
CA LYS A 6 -10.97 -12.22 -8.39
C LYS A 6 -11.68 -11.74 -7.12
N GLY A 7 -12.88 -11.16 -7.24
CA GLY A 7 -13.62 -10.62 -6.08
C GLY A 7 -13.08 -9.30 -5.57
N PHE A 8 -12.25 -8.60 -6.33
CA PHE A 8 -11.79 -7.26 -5.98
C PHE A 8 -12.90 -6.23 -6.21
N LYS A 9 -13.00 -5.27 -5.28
CA LYS A 9 -13.89 -4.13 -5.43
C LYS A 9 -13.11 -2.97 -6.03
N ILE A 10 -13.44 -2.63 -7.27
CA ILE A 10 -12.82 -1.52 -8.00
C ILE A 10 -13.87 -0.44 -8.21
N GLY A 11 -13.61 0.74 -7.67
CA GLY A 11 -14.49 1.89 -7.72
C GLY A 11 -14.67 2.47 -9.14
N LYS A 12 -15.54 3.44 -9.24
CA LYS A 12 -15.82 4.14 -10.52
C LYS A 12 -14.58 4.92 -10.96
N ASN A 13 -14.34 4.94 -12.28
CA ASN A 13 -13.20 5.65 -12.89
C ASN A 13 -11.83 5.22 -12.36
N SER A 14 -11.74 4.06 -11.74
CA SER A 14 -10.50 3.55 -11.14
C SER A 14 -9.86 2.49 -12.03
N LYS A 15 -8.52 2.42 -11.99
CA LYS A 15 -7.73 1.56 -12.88
C LYS A 15 -6.61 0.87 -12.12
N ILE A 16 -6.35 -0.37 -12.50
CA ILE A 16 -5.12 -1.09 -12.17
C ILE A 16 -4.39 -1.33 -13.48
N TYR A 17 -3.20 -0.76 -13.60
CA TYR A 17 -2.40 -0.84 -14.81
C TYR A 17 -1.75 -2.24 -14.96
N PRO A 18 -1.31 -2.60 -16.19
CA PRO A 18 -0.74 -3.91 -16.45
C PRO A 18 0.50 -4.25 -15.63
N LYS A 19 0.78 -5.56 -15.56
CA LYS A 19 1.95 -6.13 -14.87
C LYS A 19 1.97 -5.91 -13.35
N CYS A 20 0.86 -5.51 -12.75
CA CYS A 20 0.72 -5.58 -11.30
C CYS A 20 0.63 -7.05 -10.87
N ILE A 21 1.37 -7.40 -9.83
CA ILE A 21 1.36 -8.73 -9.23
C ILE A 21 0.46 -8.67 -8.00
N CYS A 22 -0.56 -9.51 -7.99
CA CYS A 22 -1.49 -9.61 -6.88
C CYS A 22 -1.44 -11.03 -6.31
N GLY A 23 -1.21 -11.14 -5.01
CA GLY A 23 -1.44 -12.36 -4.24
C GLY A 23 -2.92 -12.77 -4.31
N ALA A 24 -3.25 -13.99 -3.90
CA ALA A 24 -4.53 -14.59 -4.29
C ALA A 24 -5.54 -14.80 -3.14
N LYS A 25 -5.23 -14.48 -1.89
CA LYS A 25 -6.04 -14.94 -0.76
C LYS A 25 -7.04 -13.92 -0.22
N CYS A 26 -6.70 -12.64 -0.23
CA CYS A 26 -7.50 -11.61 0.42
C CYS A 26 -8.00 -10.55 -0.57
N LYS A 27 -8.73 -9.57 -0.06
CA LYS A 27 -9.47 -8.61 -0.87
C LYS A 27 -8.66 -7.35 -1.13
N LEU A 28 -8.73 -6.89 -2.36
CA LEU A 28 -8.37 -5.54 -2.73
C LEU A 28 -9.63 -4.70 -2.87
N ILE A 29 -9.67 -3.57 -2.16
CA ILE A 29 -10.67 -2.53 -2.33
C ILE A 29 -9.94 -1.29 -2.84
N LEU A 30 -10.30 -0.83 -4.02
CA LEU A 30 -9.84 0.42 -4.61
C LEU A 30 -11.05 1.33 -4.76
N GLY A 31 -11.01 2.48 -4.10
CA GLY A 31 -12.07 3.48 -4.13
C GLY A 31 -12.25 4.12 -5.51
N ASP A 32 -13.10 5.12 -5.59
CA ASP A 32 -13.41 5.85 -6.82
C ASP A 32 -12.27 6.78 -7.25
N ASN A 33 -12.11 7.01 -8.55
CA ASN A 33 -11.13 7.92 -9.15
C ASN A 33 -9.69 7.63 -8.70
N SER A 34 -9.36 6.39 -8.46
CA SER A 34 -8.06 5.96 -7.95
C SER A 34 -7.36 5.06 -8.96
N PHE A 35 -6.03 5.03 -8.90
CA PHE A 35 -5.30 4.11 -9.74
C PHE A 35 -4.08 3.49 -9.06
N ILE A 36 -3.74 2.30 -9.51
CA ILE A 36 -2.51 1.60 -9.19
C ILE A 36 -1.73 1.43 -10.48
N ASN A 37 -0.54 2.03 -10.53
CA ASN A 37 0.26 2.12 -11.74
C ASN A 37 1.07 0.84 -11.99
N TRP A 38 1.85 0.84 -13.06
CA TRP A 38 2.58 -0.30 -13.60
C TRP A 38 3.45 -1.03 -12.58
N GLN A 39 3.41 -2.37 -12.62
CA GLN A 39 4.32 -3.24 -11.88
C GLN A 39 4.26 -3.08 -10.35
N ALA A 40 3.16 -2.58 -9.80
CA ALA A 40 2.96 -2.62 -8.36
C ALA A 40 2.85 -4.07 -7.87
N PHE A 41 3.38 -4.34 -6.68
CA PHE A 41 3.24 -5.61 -5.99
C PHE A 41 2.26 -5.45 -4.82
N LEU A 42 1.16 -6.17 -4.89
CA LEU A 42 0.11 -6.17 -3.86
C LEU A 42 0.13 -7.52 -3.17
N ASP A 43 0.75 -7.59 -2.00
CA ASP A 43 0.78 -8.79 -1.19
C ASP A 43 -0.55 -8.98 -0.48
N LEU A 44 -1.45 -9.72 -1.12
CA LEU A 44 -2.79 -9.98 -0.61
C LEU A 44 -2.85 -11.23 0.28
N ASN A 45 -1.86 -11.46 1.12
CA ASN A 45 -1.98 -12.37 2.25
C ASN A 45 -2.89 -11.81 3.36
N ASP A 46 -3.09 -10.48 3.36
CA ASP A 46 -4.14 -9.79 4.10
C ASP A 46 -4.78 -8.73 3.20
N ASN A 47 -5.83 -8.06 3.70
CA ASN A 47 -6.59 -7.09 2.93
C ASN A 47 -5.77 -5.81 2.66
N ILE A 48 -5.95 -5.26 1.46
CA ILE A 48 -5.46 -3.93 1.09
C ILE A 48 -6.67 -3.08 0.71
N THR A 49 -6.81 -1.94 1.39
CA THR A 49 -7.86 -0.96 1.10
C THR A 49 -7.21 0.36 0.71
N ILE A 50 -7.58 0.87 -0.45
CA ILE A 50 -7.14 2.18 -0.96
C ILE A 50 -8.40 3.02 -1.18
N GLY A 51 -8.40 4.20 -0.61
CA GLY A 51 -9.55 5.12 -0.64
C GLY A 51 -9.80 5.75 -2.02
N ASN A 52 -10.59 6.81 -2.02
CA ASN A 52 -10.96 7.56 -3.22
C ASN A 52 -9.88 8.58 -3.58
N ASN A 53 -9.80 8.93 -4.87
CA ASN A 53 -8.88 9.96 -5.38
C ASN A 53 -7.41 9.69 -5.02
N CYS A 54 -7.01 8.43 -5.04
CA CYS A 54 -5.64 8.00 -4.72
C CYS A 54 -4.82 7.70 -5.97
N SER A 55 -3.56 8.07 -5.92
CA SER A 55 -2.58 7.80 -6.96
C SER A 55 -1.44 6.94 -6.39
N ILE A 56 -1.41 5.67 -6.76
CA ILE A 56 -0.31 4.76 -6.41
C ILE A 56 0.61 4.66 -7.62
N ALA A 57 1.80 5.22 -7.52
CA ALA A 57 2.75 5.24 -8.62
C ALA A 57 3.34 3.86 -8.92
N MET A 58 4.15 3.79 -9.96
CA MET A 58 4.72 2.54 -10.46
C MET A 58 5.64 1.85 -9.46
N ARG A 59 5.66 0.52 -9.51
CA ARG A 59 6.57 -0.34 -8.73
C ARG A 59 6.49 -0.14 -7.21
N CYS A 60 5.35 0.31 -6.71
CA CYS A 60 5.11 0.33 -5.27
C CYS A 60 4.89 -1.09 -4.76
N ASN A 61 5.36 -1.36 -3.56
CA ASN A 61 5.15 -2.62 -2.86
C ASN A 61 4.26 -2.40 -1.65
N LEU A 62 3.10 -3.01 -1.62
CA LEU A 62 2.21 -3.03 -0.47
C LEU A 62 2.28 -4.41 0.14
N ILE A 63 3.02 -4.54 1.24
CA ILE A 63 3.38 -5.82 1.86
C ILE A 63 2.52 -6.03 3.10
N THR A 64 1.75 -7.10 3.12
CA THR A 64 0.87 -7.43 4.25
C THR A 64 1.40 -8.56 5.12
N SER A 65 2.40 -9.29 4.65
CA SER A 65 2.98 -10.43 5.37
C SER A 65 4.33 -10.11 6.00
N TYR A 66 4.57 -10.72 7.14
CA TYR A 66 5.85 -10.62 7.86
C TYR A 66 6.08 -11.89 8.69
N HIS A 67 7.25 -12.01 9.27
CA HIS A 67 7.58 -13.06 10.23
C HIS A 67 7.87 -12.45 11.60
N ASN A 68 7.44 -13.11 12.66
CA ASN A 68 7.95 -12.81 13.98
C ASN A 68 9.46 -13.13 14.01
N ILE A 69 10.23 -12.32 14.72
CA ILE A 69 11.65 -12.62 14.91
C ILE A 69 11.74 -13.89 15.77
N GLY A 70 12.25 -14.93 15.17
CA GLY A 70 12.48 -16.21 15.81
C GLY A 70 13.82 -16.27 16.58
N PRO A 71 14.18 -17.44 17.08
CA PRO A 71 15.45 -17.67 17.79
C PRO A 71 16.66 -17.45 16.90
N HIS A 72 17.86 -17.42 17.52
CA HIS A 72 19.13 -17.14 16.84
C HIS A 72 19.36 -17.96 15.56
N ASP A 73 19.01 -19.22 15.57
CA ASP A 73 19.21 -20.16 14.48
C ASP A 73 18.06 -20.24 13.48
N PHE A 74 16.95 -19.52 13.74
CA PHE A 74 15.79 -19.47 12.84
C PHE A 74 15.04 -18.11 12.94
N ARG A 75 15.65 -17.05 12.44
CA ARG A 75 15.13 -15.67 12.56
C ARG A 75 13.82 -15.42 11.83
N GLY A 76 13.58 -16.09 10.70
CA GLY A 76 12.29 -16.04 10.03
C GLY A 76 11.28 -16.96 10.72
N GLY A 77 10.83 -16.57 11.90
CA GLY A 77 9.91 -17.34 12.73
C GLY A 77 8.50 -17.46 12.15
N LYS A 78 7.48 -17.49 13.01
CA LYS A 78 6.10 -17.68 12.60
C LYS A 78 5.65 -16.58 11.63
N SER A 79 5.03 -17.00 10.53
CA SER A 79 4.42 -16.09 9.55
C SER A 79 3.18 -15.40 10.12
N GLN A 80 3.06 -14.12 9.87
CA GLN A 80 1.96 -13.26 10.30
C GLN A 80 1.50 -12.38 9.14
N THR A 81 0.31 -11.81 9.27
CA THR A 81 -0.21 -10.82 8.33
C THR A 81 -0.83 -9.64 9.07
N ALA A 82 -0.88 -8.48 8.42
CA ALA A 82 -1.63 -7.34 8.88
C ALA A 82 -2.08 -6.50 7.68
N PRO A 83 -3.34 -5.98 7.69
CA PRO A 83 -3.89 -5.26 6.56
C PRO A 83 -3.23 -3.90 6.37
N ILE A 84 -3.25 -3.40 5.13
CA ILE A 84 -2.84 -2.04 4.78
C ILE A 84 -4.07 -1.22 4.43
N ILE A 85 -4.12 0.01 4.94
CA ILE A 85 -5.16 0.98 4.63
C ILE A 85 -4.49 2.26 4.12
N VAL A 86 -4.90 2.72 2.94
CA VAL A 86 -4.56 4.03 2.39
C VAL A 86 -5.82 4.86 2.37
N GLY A 87 -5.81 5.99 3.05
CA GLY A 87 -6.93 6.92 3.14
C GLY A 87 -7.24 7.61 1.80
N ASN A 88 -8.18 8.55 1.82
CA ASN A 88 -8.58 9.27 0.61
C ASN A 88 -7.56 10.34 0.21
N GLY A 89 -7.47 10.62 -1.08
CA GLY A 89 -6.67 11.74 -1.61
C GLY A 89 -5.15 11.57 -1.46
N CYS A 90 -4.67 10.35 -1.28
CA CYS A 90 -3.24 10.08 -1.10
C CYS A 90 -2.49 9.92 -2.41
N TRP A 91 -1.26 10.39 -2.42
CA TRP A 91 -0.32 10.14 -3.50
C TRP A 91 0.90 9.38 -2.98
N ILE A 92 1.06 8.15 -3.44
CA ILE A 92 2.21 7.31 -3.12
C ILE A 92 3.17 7.36 -4.31
N GLY A 93 4.36 7.92 -4.11
CA GLY A 93 5.40 8.04 -5.11
C GLY A 93 5.95 6.69 -5.57
N ALA A 94 6.68 6.70 -6.70
CA ALA A 94 7.21 5.48 -7.29
C ALA A 94 8.18 4.74 -6.36
N HIS A 95 8.19 3.41 -6.46
CA HIS A 95 9.11 2.54 -5.70
C HIS A 95 8.98 2.65 -4.17
N CYS A 96 7.86 3.14 -3.66
CA CYS A 96 7.59 3.10 -2.22
C CYS A 96 7.29 1.68 -1.76
N THR A 97 7.65 1.38 -0.52
CA THR A 97 7.25 0.17 0.17
C THR A 97 6.45 0.54 1.40
N ILE A 98 5.26 -0.04 1.52
CA ILE A 98 4.37 0.10 2.68
C ILE A 98 4.40 -1.20 3.45
N LEU A 99 4.77 -1.14 4.72
CA LEU A 99 4.91 -2.33 5.57
C LEU A 99 3.57 -2.81 6.14
N PRO A 100 3.52 -4.07 6.60
CA PRO A 100 2.31 -4.67 7.15
C PRO A 100 1.69 -3.85 8.28
N GLY A 101 0.38 -3.70 8.25
CA GLY A 101 -0.41 -3.02 9.28
C GLY A 101 -0.41 -1.50 9.22
N VAL A 102 0.31 -0.89 8.28
CA VAL A 102 0.39 0.57 8.17
C VAL A 102 -0.93 1.16 7.67
N LYS A 103 -1.34 2.25 8.31
CA LYS A 103 -2.44 3.12 7.88
C LYS A 103 -1.86 4.46 7.42
N ILE A 104 -2.04 4.76 6.15
CA ILE A 104 -1.74 6.08 5.60
C ILE A 104 -3.01 6.91 5.69
N ALA A 105 -2.96 8.00 6.45
CA ALA A 105 -4.09 8.90 6.68
C ALA A 105 -4.44 9.71 5.42
N ASP A 106 -5.63 10.30 5.41
CA ASP A 106 -6.12 11.08 4.27
C ASP A 106 -5.17 12.22 3.88
N GLY A 107 -5.09 12.51 2.61
CA GLY A 107 -4.36 13.65 2.06
C GLY A 107 -2.84 13.57 2.14
N CYS A 108 -2.28 12.41 2.44
CA CYS A 108 -0.83 12.24 2.53
C CYS A 108 -0.17 12.12 1.16
N VAL A 109 1.05 12.65 1.06
CA VAL A 109 1.99 12.38 -0.03
C VAL A 109 3.18 11.60 0.54
N ILE A 110 3.49 10.47 -0.08
CA ILE A 110 4.69 9.68 0.22
C ILE A 110 5.66 9.87 -0.94
N GLY A 111 6.82 10.45 -0.67
CA GLY A 111 7.85 10.68 -1.68
C GLY A 111 8.42 9.37 -2.25
N ALA A 112 8.89 9.40 -3.49
CA ALA A 112 9.44 8.22 -4.15
C ALA A 112 10.57 7.56 -3.34
N ASN A 113 10.71 6.24 -3.48
CA ASN A 113 11.71 5.42 -2.77
C ASN A 113 11.61 5.46 -1.24
N SER A 114 10.46 5.79 -0.69
CA SER A 114 10.25 5.79 0.76
C SER A 114 9.83 4.42 1.28
N LEU A 115 10.21 4.14 2.52
CA LEU A 115 9.79 2.98 3.28
C LEU A 115 8.88 3.42 4.43
N VAL A 116 7.58 3.19 4.31
CA VAL A 116 6.60 3.56 5.35
C VAL A 116 6.47 2.42 6.35
N THR A 117 6.96 2.65 7.55
CA THR A 117 7.03 1.64 8.62
C THR A 117 6.01 1.84 9.73
N LYS A 118 5.36 3.01 9.77
CA LYS A 118 4.40 3.41 10.81
C LYS A 118 3.23 4.15 10.19
N ASP A 119 2.12 4.21 10.92
CA ASP A 119 0.97 5.02 10.56
C ASP A 119 1.36 6.49 10.36
N THR A 120 0.66 7.16 9.46
CA THR A 120 0.86 8.58 9.18
C THR A 120 -0.29 9.41 9.74
N GLU A 121 -0.02 10.69 9.99
CA GLU A 121 -1.04 11.68 10.32
C GLU A 121 -1.55 12.37 9.05
N PRO A 122 -2.80 12.88 9.02
CA PRO A 122 -3.39 13.50 7.84
C PRO A 122 -2.55 14.65 7.26
N ASP A 123 -2.69 14.86 5.96
CA ASP A 123 -2.13 15.99 5.21
C ASP A 123 -0.61 16.15 5.38
N GLY A 124 0.10 15.05 5.51
CA GLY A 124 1.56 15.05 5.65
C GLY A 124 2.29 14.69 4.37
N LEU A 125 3.43 15.38 4.15
CA LEU A 125 4.46 14.92 3.23
C LEU A 125 5.46 14.07 4.01
N TYR A 126 5.59 12.82 3.63
CA TYR A 126 6.50 11.84 4.23
C TYR A 126 7.54 11.39 3.21
N VAL A 127 8.80 11.38 3.59
CA VAL A 127 9.88 10.91 2.71
C VAL A 127 10.95 10.15 3.50
N GLY A 128 11.63 9.28 2.81
CA GLY A 128 12.82 8.59 3.32
C GLY A 128 12.61 7.13 3.70
N SER A 129 13.67 6.51 4.19
CA SER A 129 13.70 5.13 4.63
C SER A 129 14.43 5.05 5.99
N PRO A 130 13.69 4.97 7.10
CA PRO A 130 12.24 5.03 7.21
C PRO A 130 11.66 6.40 6.86
N ALA A 131 10.44 6.41 6.34
CA ALA A 131 9.75 7.65 5.98
C ALA A 131 9.42 8.49 7.22
N LYS A 132 9.69 9.79 7.12
CA LYS A 132 9.39 10.76 8.18
C LYS A 132 8.64 11.96 7.62
N ARG A 133 7.78 12.54 8.46
CA ARG A 133 7.05 13.75 8.10
C ARG A 133 8.00 14.91 7.88
N ILE A 134 7.95 15.53 6.73
CA ILE A 134 8.73 16.71 6.36
C ILE A 134 7.95 17.98 6.65
N ARG A 135 6.68 18.01 6.28
CA ARG A 135 5.79 19.16 6.45
C ARG A 135 4.32 18.78 6.33
N THR A 136 3.46 19.70 6.70
CA THR A 136 2.03 19.65 6.45
C THR A 136 1.74 20.19 5.04
N LEU A 137 0.80 19.55 4.35
CA LEU A 137 0.28 19.98 3.06
C LEU A 137 -1.03 20.75 3.28
N ASN A 138 -1.25 21.76 2.46
CA ASN A 138 -2.49 22.56 2.49
C ASN A 138 -3.49 22.05 1.46
#